data_f1aa785a6cfa5f4d19f07129b54a4ef1
#
_entry.id   f1aa785a6cfa5f4d19f07129b54a4ef1
#
_cell.length_a   1.000
_cell.length_b   1.000
_cell.length_c   1.000
_cell.angle_alpha   90.00
_cell.angle_beta   90.00
_cell.angle_gamma   90.00
#
_symmetry.space_group_name_H-M   'P 1'
#
loop_
_entity.id
_entity.type
_entity.pdbx_description
1 polymer ?
#
loop_
_entity_poly.entity_id
_entity_poly.type
_entity_poly.pdbx_seq_one_letter_code
_entity_poly.pdbx_strand_id
1 'polypeptide(L)'
;MDRTERFYKIEMLLRSRGSVSFAALREELAVSPATLKRDLQYLRDRLHAPIVYDAFDNGYRFDKGAPAGARHELPGMWFSEHEIHALLTMHQLLAGLDDDGVLARHLQPMLERLQGLIGNDAAESRELMRRIKVIVTARRPGPSRWFELLGSALVQRRRVWLRYFKRSDRRVSEREVSPQRLVHYRATWYLDAWCHASDGLRRFALDAVREAKLLETKAKNVPVRELEAALDAGYGIYGGGDAKVRWATLLFDADAAQWVANEEWHPQQKARHLSDGRYELQVPYTDATELAMDILRHGDSVQVLGDKALAAAIAERLRRAAAQYA
;
A
#
# COMPACT_ATOMS: atom_id res chain seq x y z
N MET A 1 4.84 -5.94 33.88
CA MET A 1 5.08 -4.78 33.00
C MET A 1 6.55 -4.80 32.63
N ASP A 2 6.87 -4.88 31.34
CA ASP A 2 8.26 -4.81 30.89
C ASP A 2 8.83 -3.39 31.00
N ARG A 3 10.12 -3.22 30.68
CA ARG A 3 10.80 -1.92 30.84
C ARG A 3 10.30 -0.89 29.83
N THR A 4 10.01 -1.33 28.63
CA THR A 4 9.55 -0.49 27.51
C THR A 4 8.14 0.05 27.80
N GLU A 5 7.25 -0.81 28.28
CA GLU A 5 5.90 -0.44 28.68
C GLU A 5 5.88 0.59 29.82
N ARG A 6 6.84 0.47 30.76
CA ARG A 6 6.97 1.47 31.82
C ARG A 6 7.42 2.84 31.29
N PHE A 7 8.35 2.86 30.36
CA PHE A 7 8.81 4.11 29.74
C PHE A 7 7.67 4.82 29.02
N TYR A 8 6.89 4.07 28.24
CA TYR A 8 5.70 4.59 27.57
C TYR A 8 4.70 5.19 28.57
N LYS A 9 4.40 4.46 29.65
CA LYS A 9 3.49 4.96 30.69
C LYS A 9 4.03 6.22 31.38
N ILE A 10 5.33 6.29 31.67
CA ILE A 10 5.95 7.51 32.25
C ILE A 10 5.72 8.69 31.29
N GLU A 11 6.04 8.52 30.02
CA GLU A 11 5.87 9.57 29.02
C GLU A 11 4.40 10.02 28.92
N MET A 12 3.47 9.08 28.79
CA MET A 12 2.03 9.37 28.70
C MET A 12 1.53 10.13 29.93
N LEU A 13 1.95 9.75 31.13
CA LEU A 13 1.56 10.41 32.37
C LEU A 13 2.13 11.85 32.45
N LEU A 14 3.40 12.05 32.08
CA LEU A 14 4.02 13.38 32.06
C LEU A 14 3.40 14.29 31.00
N ARG A 15 3.03 13.76 29.83
CA ARG A 15 2.35 14.54 28.78
C ARG A 15 0.92 14.91 29.15
N SER A 16 0.17 13.97 29.70
CA SER A 16 -1.26 14.17 30.02
C SER A 16 -1.50 15.02 31.26
N ARG A 17 -0.66 14.87 32.29
CA ARG A 17 -0.84 15.58 33.58
C ARG A 17 0.08 16.79 33.75
N GLY A 18 1.03 16.98 32.83
CA GLY A 18 2.01 18.09 32.88
C GLY A 18 3.07 17.93 33.93
N SER A 19 2.73 17.65 35.20
CA SER A 19 3.63 17.31 36.31
C SER A 19 3.08 16.11 37.08
N VAL A 20 3.95 15.15 37.44
CA VAL A 20 3.55 13.92 38.14
C VAL A 20 4.54 13.62 39.28
N SER A 21 4.02 13.43 40.48
CA SER A 21 4.85 13.14 41.65
C SER A 21 5.50 11.74 41.55
N PHE A 22 6.65 11.58 42.25
CA PHE A 22 7.32 10.26 42.32
C PHE A 22 6.42 9.18 42.87
N ALA A 23 5.60 9.52 43.89
CA ALA A 23 4.63 8.60 44.46
C ALA A 23 3.57 8.14 43.46
N ALA A 24 3.00 9.08 42.71
CA ALA A 24 1.99 8.79 41.68
C ALA A 24 2.57 7.93 40.53
N LEU A 25 3.77 8.24 40.06
CA LEU A 25 4.46 7.42 39.06
C LEU A 25 4.69 6.00 39.55
N ARG A 26 5.13 5.84 40.82
CA ARG A 26 5.37 4.53 41.40
C ARG A 26 4.09 3.69 41.50
N GLU A 27 3.00 4.31 41.91
CA GLU A 27 1.70 3.65 42.07
C GLU A 27 1.14 3.22 40.69
N GLU A 28 1.12 4.10 39.73
CA GLU A 28 0.62 3.83 38.37
C GLU A 28 1.43 2.74 37.63
N LEU A 29 2.73 2.68 37.87
CA LEU A 29 3.63 1.69 37.27
C LEU A 29 3.73 0.41 38.07
N ALA A 30 3.23 0.38 39.31
CA ALA A 30 3.32 -0.75 40.24
C ALA A 30 4.77 -1.26 40.43
N VAL A 31 5.75 -0.35 40.61
CA VAL A 31 7.18 -0.69 40.72
C VAL A 31 7.81 -0.25 42.04
N SER A 32 8.98 -0.83 42.33
CA SER A 32 9.79 -0.40 43.50
C SER A 32 10.38 1.01 43.27
N PRO A 33 10.67 1.75 44.35
CA PRO A 33 11.35 3.05 44.23
C PRO A 33 12.69 2.98 43.49
N ALA A 34 13.44 1.88 43.69
CA ALA A 34 14.72 1.67 43.00
C ALA A 34 14.55 1.47 41.49
N THR A 35 13.50 0.76 41.07
CA THR A 35 13.19 0.53 39.68
C THR A 35 12.80 1.86 38.99
N LEU A 36 11.90 2.62 39.61
CA LEU A 36 11.48 3.91 39.05
C LEU A 36 12.64 4.90 38.95
N LYS A 37 13.52 4.99 39.93
CA LYS A 37 14.72 5.81 39.87
C LYS A 37 15.63 5.44 38.70
N ARG A 38 15.89 4.14 38.50
CA ARG A 38 16.68 3.64 37.36
C ARG A 38 16.01 3.93 36.03
N ASP A 39 14.71 3.78 35.96
CA ASP A 39 13.95 4.04 34.72
C ASP A 39 13.98 5.55 34.37
N LEU A 40 13.75 6.46 35.31
CA LEU A 40 13.88 7.91 35.12
C LEU A 40 15.31 8.34 34.77
N GLN A 41 16.31 7.71 35.41
CA GLN A 41 17.70 7.98 35.11
C GLN A 41 18.05 7.54 33.69
N TYR A 42 17.62 6.34 33.28
CA TYR A 42 17.85 5.82 31.94
C TYR A 42 17.18 6.70 30.87
N LEU A 43 15.94 7.15 31.11
CA LEU A 43 15.24 8.09 30.21
C LEU A 43 16.04 9.36 30.01
N ARG A 44 16.63 9.94 31.07
CA ARG A 44 17.45 11.15 31.01
C ARG A 44 18.82 10.92 30.38
N ASP A 45 19.56 9.92 30.88
CA ASP A 45 20.98 9.76 30.57
C ASP A 45 21.23 9.04 29.25
N ARG A 46 20.34 8.15 28.84
CA ARG A 46 20.48 7.32 27.63
C ARG A 46 19.57 7.75 26.51
N LEU A 47 18.36 8.17 26.82
CA LEU A 47 17.38 8.60 25.85
C LEU A 47 17.27 10.12 25.74
N HIS A 48 18.09 10.86 26.53
CA HIS A 48 18.14 12.31 26.56
C HIS A 48 16.76 12.97 26.73
N ALA A 49 15.86 12.29 27.43
CA ALA A 49 14.54 12.81 27.72
C ALA A 49 14.65 14.06 28.60
N PRO A 50 14.05 15.19 28.22
CA PRO A 50 14.13 16.44 28.99
C PRO A 50 13.21 16.39 30.23
N ILE A 51 13.37 15.35 31.05
CA ILE A 51 12.60 15.15 32.28
C ILE A 51 13.32 15.87 33.41
N VAL A 52 12.70 16.89 33.97
CA VAL A 52 13.20 17.63 35.13
C VAL A 52 12.31 17.39 36.34
N TYR A 53 12.90 17.48 37.51
CA TYR A 53 12.16 17.52 38.76
C TYR A 53 11.82 18.99 39.09
N ASP A 54 10.55 19.27 39.24
CA ASP A 54 10.03 20.57 39.66
C ASP A 54 9.76 20.54 41.17
N ALA A 55 10.54 21.31 41.90
CA ALA A 55 10.42 21.36 43.35
C ALA A 55 9.14 22.11 43.81
N PHE A 56 8.58 22.98 42.96
CA PHE A 56 7.36 23.72 43.27
C PHE A 56 6.14 22.76 43.24
N ASP A 57 6.03 21.95 42.18
CA ASP A 57 4.96 21.00 42.00
C ASP A 57 5.27 19.64 42.69
N ASN A 58 6.44 19.50 43.32
CA ASN A 58 6.94 18.24 43.90
C ASN A 58 6.79 17.06 42.92
N GLY A 59 7.09 17.29 41.64
CA GLY A 59 6.83 16.34 40.58
C GLY A 59 7.86 16.35 39.43
N TYR A 60 7.81 15.34 38.61
CA TYR A 60 8.55 15.29 37.35
C TYR A 60 7.71 15.86 36.22
N ARG A 61 8.34 16.61 35.34
CA ARG A 61 7.73 17.15 34.12
C ARG A 61 8.72 17.23 32.98
N PHE A 62 8.24 17.46 31.78
CA PHE A 62 9.12 17.83 30.69
C PHE A 62 9.56 19.30 30.80
N ASP A 63 10.83 19.55 30.53
CA ASP A 63 11.36 20.91 30.51
C ASP A 63 10.78 21.69 29.32
N LYS A 64 10.10 22.82 29.63
CA LYS A 64 9.52 23.73 28.64
C LYS A 64 10.52 24.70 28.05
N GLY A 65 11.73 24.79 28.64
CA GLY A 65 12.77 25.75 28.30
C GLY A 65 13.81 25.25 27.31
N ALA A 66 13.72 24.05 26.80
CA ALA A 66 14.65 23.58 25.76
C ALA A 66 14.47 24.40 24.47
N PRO A 67 15.58 24.90 23.85
CA PRO A 67 15.50 25.70 22.64
C PRO A 67 14.68 25.00 21.56
N ALA A 68 13.91 25.76 20.78
CA ALA A 68 12.94 25.28 19.80
C ALA A 68 13.52 24.35 18.69
N GLY A 69 14.85 24.12 18.68
CA GLY A 69 15.55 23.15 17.82
C GLY A 69 15.91 21.83 18.51
N ALA A 70 15.77 21.74 19.83
CA ALA A 70 16.00 20.51 20.60
C ALA A 70 14.66 19.96 21.12
N ARG A 71 13.70 19.78 20.24
CA ARG A 71 12.57 18.91 20.54
C ARG A 71 13.11 17.48 20.58
N HIS A 72 13.62 17.09 21.73
CA HIS A 72 13.73 15.68 22.06
C HIS A 72 12.30 15.15 22.20
N GLU A 73 11.69 14.87 21.08
CA GLU A 73 10.61 13.90 21.11
C GLU A 73 11.29 12.61 21.54
N LEU A 74 11.01 12.16 22.75
CA LEU A 74 11.17 10.76 23.03
C LEU A 74 10.53 10.06 21.86
N PRO A 75 11.19 9.11 21.19
CA PRO A 75 10.54 8.37 20.14
C PRO A 75 9.25 7.81 20.76
N GLY A 76 8.14 8.50 20.53
CA GLY A 76 6.84 8.15 21.10
C GLY A 76 6.23 6.91 20.48
N MET A 77 7.06 6.09 19.83
CA MET A 77 6.69 4.81 19.27
C MET A 77 7.72 3.79 19.75
N TRP A 78 7.39 3.10 20.84
CA TRP A 78 8.09 1.93 21.28
C TRP A 78 7.49 0.75 20.54
N PHE A 79 8.29 0.13 19.69
CA PHE A 79 7.89 -1.07 18.98
C PHE A 79 8.40 -2.29 19.72
N SER A 80 7.55 -3.28 19.89
CA SER A 80 7.99 -4.65 20.23
C SER A 80 8.82 -5.22 19.09
N GLU A 81 9.63 -6.25 19.35
CA GLU A 81 10.38 -6.96 18.30
C GLU A 81 9.48 -7.38 17.13
N HIS A 82 8.27 -7.86 17.42
CA HIS A 82 7.29 -8.27 16.40
C HIS A 82 6.81 -7.10 15.53
N GLU A 83 6.58 -5.93 16.13
CA GLU A 83 6.18 -4.73 15.39
C GLU A 83 7.31 -4.20 14.53
N ILE A 84 8.56 -4.24 15.01
CA ILE A 84 9.74 -3.88 14.22
C ILE A 84 9.91 -4.85 13.04
N HIS A 85 9.77 -6.16 13.29
CA HIS A 85 9.77 -7.15 12.21
C HIS A 85 8.70 -6.89 11.16
N ALA A 86 7.48 -6.58 11.59
CA ALA A 86 6.37 -6.22 10.69
C ALA A 86 6.68 -4.97 9.87
N LEU A 87 7.25 -3.92 10.48
CA LEU A 87 7.62 -2.68 9.80
C LEU A 87 8.76 -2.89 8.81
N LEU A 88 9.77 -3.69 9.14
CA LEU A 88 10.86 -4.03 8.23
C LEU A 88 10.37 -4.87 7.05
N THR A 89 9.46 -5.82 7.32
CA THR A 89 8.82 -6.61 6.26
C THR A 89 8.00 -5.71 5.34
N MET A 90 7.18 -4.81 5.90
CA MET A 90 6.41 -3.83 5.14
C MET A 90 7.31 -2.94 4.28
N HIS A 91 8.46 -2.51 4.83
CA HIS A 91 9.45 -1.76 4.05
C HIS A 91 9.98 -2.55 2.86
N GLN A 92 10.33 -3.83 3.03
CA GLN A 92 10.79 -4.69 1.94
C GLN A 92 9.70 -4.87 0.85
N LEU A 93 8.44 -4.99 1.26
CA LEU A 93 7.30 -5.03 0.35
C LEU A 93 7.18 -3.72 -0.43
N LEU A 94 7.25 -2.58 0.25
CA LEU A 94 7.18 -1.25 -0.38
C LEU A 94 8.38 -1.00 -1.30
N ALA A 95 9.59 -1.37 -0.90
CA ALA A 95 10.79 -1.28 -1.75
C ALA A 95 10.66 -2.17 -3.00
N GLY A 96 9.98 -3.31 -2.90
CA GLY A 96 9.66 -4.17 -4.03
C GLY A 96 8.61 -3.57 -5.00
N LEU A 97 7.78 -2.66 -4.54
CA LEU A 97 6.76 -1.96 -5.35
C LEU A 97 7.26 -0.65 -5.96
N ASP A 98 8.37 -0.11 -5.44
CA ASP A 98 8.90 1.22 -5.75
C ASP A 98 10.22 1.11 -6.51
N ASP A 99 10.14 0.88 -7.81
CA ASP A 99 11.30 0.66 -8.68
C ASP A 99 12.28 1.85 -8.72
N ASP A 100 11.79 3.07 -8.57
CA ASP A 100 12.60 4.29 -8.61
C ASP A 100 13.03 4.80 -7.21
N GLY A 101 12.65 4.09 -6.17
CA GLY A 101 13.05 4.38 -4.79
C GLY A 101 12.50 5.70 -4.23
N VAL A 102 11.38 6.23 -4.73
CA VAL A 102 10.78 7.47 -4.23
C VAL A 102 10.23 7.28 -2.84
N LEU A 103 9.38 6.26 -2.67
CA LEU A 103 8.85 5.91 -1.36
C LEU A 103 9.99 5.48 -0.44
N ALA A 104 10.95 4.69 -0.95
CA ALA A 104 12.13 4.28 -0.20
C ALA A 104 12.93 5.48 0.31
N ARG A 105 13.19 6.50 -0.53
CA ARG A 105 13.92 7.71 -0.11
C ARG A 105 13.22 8.49 0.98
N HIS A 106 11.90 8.63 0.90
CA HIS A 106 11.11 9.33 1.93
C HIS A 106 10.98 8.52 3.22
N LEU A 107 11.01 7.20 3.12
CA LEU A 107 10.95 6.30 4.28
C LEU A 107 12.32 6.00 4.89
N GLN A 108 13.42 6.25 4.17
CA GLN A 108 14.78 5.97 4.62
C GLN A 108 15.12 6.55 6.00
N PRO A 109 14.81 7.82 6.32
CA PRO A 109 15.09 8.36 7.65
C PRO A 109 14.31 7.66 8.77
N MET A 110 13.09 7.20 8.47
CA MET A 110 12.28 6.44 9.41
C MET A 110 12.87 5.04 9.64
N LEU A 111 13.34 4.40 8.56
CA LEU A 111 14.01 3.10 8.64
C LEU A 111 15.29 3.13 9.45
N GLU A 112 16.13 4.14 9.24
CA GLU A 112 17.36 4.33 10.01
C GLU A 112 17.06 4.47 11.51
N ARG A 113 15.98 5.17 11.86
CA ARG A 113 15.50 5.25 13.25
C ARG A 113 15.01 3.90 13.78
N LEU A 114 14.22 3.17 12.99
CA LEU A 114 13.73 1.83 13.38
C LEU A 114 14.88 0.84 13.53
N GLN A 115 15.87 0.87 12.62
CA GLN A 115 17.06 0.04 12.72
C GLN A 115 17.88 0.36 13.99
N GLY A 116 17.95 1.63 14.37
CA GLY A 116 18.60 2.04 15.63
C GLY A 116 17.87 1.59 16.90
N LEU A 117 16.59 1.20 16.81
CA LEU A 117 15.81 0.70 17.94
C LEU A 117 16.00 -0.80 18.20
N ILE A 118 16.40 -1.58 17.19
CA ILE A 118 16.58 -3.04 17.30
C ILE A 118 17.82 -3.43 18.13
N GLY A 119 18.71 -2.50 18.39
CA GLY A 119 19.92 -2.75 19.15
C GLY A 119 21.17 -2.15 18.49
N ASN A 120 22.32 -2.30 19.16
CA ASN A 120 23.60 -1.70 18.73
C ASN A 120 24.17 -2.30 17.45
N ASP A 121 23.49 -3.24 16.80
CA ASP A 121 24.04 -3.94 15.64
C ASP A 121 23.20 -3.70 14.37
N ALA A 122 23.56 -2.65 13.64
CA ALA A 122 23.05 -2.40 12.29
C ALA A 122 23.33 -3.58 11.32
N ALA A 123 24.18 -4.53 11.70
CA ALA A 123 24.46 -5.75 10.95
C ALA A 123 23.31 -6.76 11.13
N GLU A 124 22.76 -6.91 12.31
CA GLU A 124 21.66 -7.84 12.60
C GLU A 124 20.35 -7.43 11.88
N SER A 125 20.03 -6.13 11.90
CA SER A 125 18.88 -5.60 11.13
C SER A 125 19.05 -5.79 9.62
N ARG A 126 20.26 -5.60 9.09
CA ARG A 126 20.56 -5.84 7.67
C ARG A 126 20.49 -7.32 7.31
N GLU A 127 20.95 -8.18 8.21
CA GLU A 127 20.87 -9.64 8.02
C GLU A 127 19.42 -10.11 8.02
N LEU A 128 18.58 -9.58 8.90
CA LEU A 128 17.15 -9.87 8.92
C LEU A 128 16.47 -9.44 7.61
N MET A 129 16.75 -8.22 7.13
CA MET A 129 16.19 -7.74 5.86
C MET A 129 16.63 -8.58 4.66
N ARG A 130 17.82 -9.17 4.67
CA ARG A 130 18.28 -10.09 3.62
C ARG A 130 17.53 -11.42 3.58
N ARG A 131 16.91 -11.82 4.68
CA ARG A 131 16.11 -13.06 4.79
C ARG A 131 14.71 -12.91 4.20
N ILE A 132 14.27 -11.67 3.93
CA ILE A 132 12.97 -11.37 3.31
C ILE A 132 13.25 -10.86 1.89
N LYS A 133 12.81 -11.62 0.88
CA LYS A 133 12.98 -11.25 -0.52
C LYS A 133 11.63 -11.22 -1.23
N VAL A 134 11.31 -10.08 -1.83
CA VAL A 134 10.14 -9.94 -2.72
C VAL A 134 10.62 -10.12 -4.16
N ILE A 135 10.03 -11.08 -4.85
CA ILE A 135 10.31 -11.33 -6.27
C ILE A 135 9.10 -10.85 -7.05
N VAL A 136 9.29 -9.84 -7.87
CA VAL A 136 8.26 -9.30 -8.77
C VAL A 136 8.66 -9.61 -10.20
N THR A 137 7.73 -10.16 -10.98
CA THR A 137 7.92 -10.49 -12.39
C THR A 137 7.31 -9.44 -13.29
N ALA A 138 7.84 -9.30 -14.52
CA ALA A 138 7.27 -8.46 -15.58
C ALA A 138 7.00 -7.00 -15.17
N ARG A 139 7.97 -6.34 -14.56
CA ARG A 139 7.86 -4.94 -14.16
C ARG A 139 7.79 -3.99 -15.34
N ARG A 140 7.00 -2.91 -15.17
CA ARG A 140 7.01 -1.73 -16.05
C ARG A 140 7.39 -0.50 -15.22
N PRO A 141 8.70 -0.20 -15.12
CA PRO A 141 9.13 0.95 -14.33
C PRO A 141 8.53 2.22 -14.91
N GLY A 142 7.90 3.01 -14.07
CA GLY A 142 7.36 4.32 -14.41
C GLY A 142 8.19 5.42 -13.76
N PRO A 143 8.30 6.61 -14.37
CA PRO A 143 9.03 7.71 -13.76
C PRO A 143 8.44 8.10 -12.41
N SER A 144 9.23 7.95 -11.35
CA SER A 144 8.88 8.27 -9.96
C SER A 144 8.35 9.70 -9.78
N ARG A 145 8.86 10.64 -10.58
CA ARG A 145 8.41 12.05 -10.57
C ARG A 145 6.89 12.22 -10.79
N TRP A 146 6.27 11.33 -11.55
CA TRP A 146 4.82 11.40 -11.79
C TRP A 146 4.03 10.92 -10.58
N PHE A 147 4.54 9.93 -9.85
CA PHE A 147 3.94 9.47 -8.62
C PHE A 147 3.89 10.58 -7.57
N GLU A 148 5.01 11.30 -7.36
CA GLU A 148 5.08 12.43 -6.42
C GLU A 148 4.15 13.58 -6.82
N LEU A 149 4.19 13.99 -8.08
CA LEU A 149 3.35 15.07 -8.57
C LEU A 149 1.85 14.74 -8.44
N LEU A 150 1.46 13.53 -8.83
CA LEU A 150 0.07 13.09 -8.78
C LEU A 150 -0.41 12.84 -7.36
N GLY A 151 0.47 12.32 -6.48
CA GLY A 151 0.22 12.21 -5.04
C GLY A 151 0.01 13.58 -4.38
N SER A 152 0.85 14.57 -4.72
CA SER A 152 0.69 15.94 -4.28
C SER A 152 -0.62 16.56 -4.77
N ALA A 153 -0.98 16.33 -6.04
CA ALA A 153 -2.23 16.80 -6.62
C ALA A 153 -3.47 16.22 -5.93
N LEU A 154 -3.41 14.93 -5.53
CA LEU A 154 -4.46 14.26 -4.76
C LEU A 154 -4.65 14.91 -3.39
N VAL A 155 -3.56 15.12 -2.64
CA VAL A 155 -3.61 15.74 -1.30
C VAL A 155 -4.11 17.18 -1.37
N GLN A 156 -3.61 17.97 -2.35
CA GLN A 156 -3.99 19.38 -2.54
C GLN A 156 -5.36 19.55 -3.22
N ARG A 157 -5.99 18.46 -3.69
CA ARG A 157 -7.27 18.50 -4.43
C ARG A 157 -7.21 19.45 -5.62
N ARG A 158 -6.15 19.35 -6.44
CA ARG A 158 -5.90 20.18 -7.61
C ARG A 158 -5.98 19.37 -8.89
N ARG A 159 -6.35 20.02 -9.99
CA ARG A 159 -6.33 19.41 -11.33
C ARG A 159 -4.90 19.25 -11.81
N VAL A 160 -4.74 18.31 -12.75
CA VAL A 160 -3.47 18.05 -13.43
C VAL A 160 -3.70 18.07 -14.94
N TRP A 161 -2.84 18.76 -15.66
CA TRP A 161 -2.70 18.62 -17.09
C TRP A 161 -1.72 17.48 -17.37
N LEU A 162 -2.10 16.56 -18.29
CA LEU A 162 -1.33 15.39 -18.69
C LEU A 162 -1.12 15.36 -20.18
N ARG A 163 0.11 15.09 -20.63
CA ARG A 163 0.39 14.59 -21.97
C ARG A 163 0.53 13.08 -21.90
N TYR A 164 -0.48 12.37 -22.40
CA TYR A 164 -0.67 10.94 -22.19
C TYR A 164 -0.55 10.16 -23.49
N PHE A 165 0.23 9.08 -23.48
CA PHE A 165 0.37 8.14 -24.59
C PHE A 165 -0.64 7.00 -24.48
N LYS A 166 -1.64 7.01 -25.33
CA LYS A 166 -2.64 5.95 -25.37
C LYS A 166 -2.14 4.80 -26.24
N ARG A 167 -1.90 3.65 -25.58
CA ARG A 167 -1.27 2.48 -26.22
C ARG A 167 -2.15 1.81 -27.28
N SER A 168 -3.50 1.84 -27.12
CA SER A 168 -4.43 1.16 -28.02
C SER A 168 -4.39 1.73 -29.45
N ASP A 169 -4.22 3.02 -29.60
CA ASP A 169 -4.20 3.75 -30.86
C ASP A 169 -2.85 4.43 -31.15
N ARG A 170 -1.85 4.22 -30.28
CA ARG A 170 -0.48 4.74 -30.40
C ARG A 170 -0.42 6.25 -30.55
N ARG A 171 -1.37 6.97 -29.94
CA ARG A 171 -1.46 8.43 -30.04
C ARG A 171 -1.13 9.10 -28.70
N VAL A 172 -0.50 10.26 -28.79
CA VAL A 172 -0.33 11.17 -27.66
C VAL A 172 -1.50 12.14 -27.65
N SER A 173 -2.07 12.37 -26.49
CA SER A 173 -3.17 13.32 -26.30
C SER A 173 -2.95 14.12 -25.03
N GLU A 174 -3.44 15.35 -25.02
CA GLU A 174 -3.46 16.20 -23.84
C GLU A 174 -4.78 16.04 -23.11
N ARG A 175 -4.69 15.97 -21.79
CA ARG A 175 -5.84 15.76 -20.90
C ARG A 175 -5.73 16.67 -19.68
N GLU A 176 -6.83 17.30 -19.34
CA GLU A 176 -7.02 17.87 -18.02
C GLU A 176 -7.82 16.88 -17.18
N VAL A 177 -7.29 16.54 -16.01
CA VAL A 177 -7.88 15.53 -15.15
C VAL A 177 -7.99 16.01 -13.71
N SER A 178 -9.01 15.55 -13.00
CA SER A 178 -9.16 15.68 -11.55
C SER A 178 -8.79 14.38 -10.88
N PRO A 179 -7.60 14.24 -10.27
CA PRO A 179 -7.16 13.05 -9.56
C PRO A 179 -8.15 12.62 -8.48
N GLN A 180 -8.43 11.30 -8.40
CA GLN A 180 -9.29 10.72 -7.38
C GLN A 180 -8.54 9.77 -6.46
N ARG A 181 -7.72 8.85 -7.01
CA ARG A 181 -6.86 7.93 -6.27
C ARG A 181 -5.72 7.38 -7.12
N LEU A 182 -4.65 6.93 -6.45
CA LEU A 182 -3.61 6.10 -7.05
C LEU A 182 -3.92 4.62 -6.80
N VAL A 183 -3.74 3.79 -7.82
CA VAL A 183 -3.98 2.35 -7.76
C VAL A 183 -2.71 1.62 -8.21
N HIS A 184 -2.23 0.70 -7.39
CA HIS A 184 -1.15 -0.21 -7.78
C HIS A 184 -1.77 -1.53 -8.25
N TYR A 185 -1.44 -1.94 -9.47
CA TYR A 185 -1.94 -3.18 -10.04
C TYR A 185 -0.88 -3.84 -10.93
N ARG A 186 -0.59 -5.11 -10.68
CA ARG A 186 0.41 -5.92 -11.44
C ARG A 186 1.72 -5.16 -11.70
N ALA A 187 2.36 -4.69 -10.65
CA ALA A 187 3.62 -3.94 -10.71
C ALA A 187 3.59 -2.65 -11.56
N THR A 188 2.44 -2.01 -11.66
CA THR A 188 2.27 -0.73 -12.36
C THR A 188 1.35 0.18 -11.56
N TRP A 189 1.70 1.45 -11.45
CA TRP A 189 0.85 2.47 -10.86
C TRP A 189 -0.11 3.07 -11.89
N TYR A 190 -1.32 3.33 -11.44
CA TYR A 190 -2.38 3.97 -12.21
C TYR A 190 -2.97 5.13 -11.43
N LEU A 191 -3.46 6.13 -12.16
CA LEU A 191 -4.26 7.22 -11.65
C LEU A 191 -5.72 7.03 -12.08
N ASP A 192 -6.63 6.90 -11.14
CA ASP A 192 -8.05 7.07 -11.38
C ASP A 192 -8.39 8.55 -11.28
N ALA A 193 -8.99 9.09 -12.33
CA ALA A 193 -9.29 10.49 -12.40
C ALA A 193 -10.55 10.77 -13.22
N TRP A 194 -11.23 11.87 -12.91
CA TRP A 194 -12.22 12.46 -13.80
C TRP A 194 -11.48 13.17 -14.94
N CYS A 195 -11.72 12.73 -16.15
CA CYS A 195 -11.16 13.33 -17.37
C CYS A 195 -12.12 14.37 -17.94
N HIS A 196 -11.73 15.65 -17.92
CA HIS A 196 -12.58 16.74 -18.39
C HIS A 196 -12.81 16.72 -19.91
N ALA A 197 -11.87 16.13 -20.67
CA ALA A 197 -12.02 16.02 -22.14
C ALA A 197 -13.01 14.93 -22.57
N SER A 198 -13.23 13.89 -21.75
CA SER A 198 -14.20 12.81 -22.02
C SER A 198 -15.41 12.84 -21.12
N ASP A 199 -15.50 13.84 -20.25
CA ASP A 199 -16.54 14.05 -19.24
C ASP A 199 -16.89 12.78 -18.46
N GLY A 200 -15.87 12.10 -17.93
CA GLY A 200 -16.07 10.85 -17.22
C GLY A 200 -14.82 10.31 -16.54
N LEU A 201 -15.03 9.31 -15.69
CA LEU A 201 -13.96 8.62 -14.99
C LEU A 201 -13.10 7.80 -15.97
N ARG A 202 -11.80 7.90 -15.81
CA ARG A 202 -10.81 7.16 -16.61
C ARG A 202 -9.63 6.76 -15.73
N ARG A 203 -8.97 5.68 -16.12
CA ARG A 203 -7.77 5.14 -15.51
C ARG A 203 -6.57 5.38 -16.41
N PHE A 204 -5.53 6.00 -15.88
CA PHE A 204 -4.32 6.39 -16.59
C PHE A 204 -3.12 5.64 -16.02
N ALA A 205 -2.42 4.86 -16.83
CA ALA A 205 -1.18 4.21 -16.41
C ALA A 205 -0.07 5.26 -16.26
N LEU A 206 0.63 5.30 -15.13
CA LEU A 206 1.66 6.31 -14.87
C LEU A 206 2.85 6.19 -15.83
N ASP A 207 3.20 4.97 -16.22
CA ASP A 207 4.28 4.68 -17.18
C ASP A 207 3.97 5.16 -18.62
N ALA A 208 2.71 5.55 -18.90
CA ALA A 208 2.29 6.12 -20.16
C ALA A 208 2.19 7.66 -20.13
N VAL A 209 2.40 8.29 -18.98
CA VAL A 209 2.46 9.75 -18.83
C VAL A 209 3.79 10.25 -19.38
N ARG A 210 3.73 11.15 -20.35
CA ARG A 210 4.90 11.79 -20.95
C ARG A 210 5.28 13.09 -20.25
N GLU A 211 4.26 13.84 -19.84
CA GLU A 211 4.40 15.11 -19.13
C GLU A 211 3.19 15.31 -18.23
N ALA A 212 3.41 15.92 -17.06
CA ALA A 212 2.36 16.30 -16.13
C ALA A 212 2.66 17.66 -15.51
N LYS A 213 1.62 18.47 -15.29
CA LYS A 213 1.70 19.78 -14.66
C LYS A 213 0.54 19.95 -13.68
N LEU A 214 0.85 20.36 -12.46
CA LEU A 214 -0.15 20.72 -11.47
C LEU A 214 -0.80 22.05 -11.87
N LEU A 215 -2.13 22.09 -11.88
CA LEU A 215 -2.90 23.30 -12.20
C LEU A 215 -3.38 23.98 -10.92
N GLU A 216 -3.63 25.30 -10.99
CA GLU A 216 -4.20 26.07 -9.86
C GLU A 216 -5.68 25.74 -9.60
N THR A 217 -6.36 25.15 -10.58
CA THR A 217 -7.78 24.85 -10.52
C THR A 217 -8.09 23.69 -9.58
N LYS A 218 -9.13 23.83 -8.77
CA LYS A 218 -9.61 22.75 -7.87
C LYS A 218 -10.07 21.53 -8.65
N ALA A 219 -9.73 20.35 -8.14
CA ALA A 219 -10.18 19.09 -8.71
C ALA A 219 -11.69 18.89 -8.45
N LYS A 220 -12.39 18.32 -9.44
CA LYS A 220 -13.74 17.79 -9.26
C LYS A 220 -13.66 16.62 -8.27
N ASN A 221 -14.50 16.61 -7.27
CA ASN A 221 -14.63 15.48 -6.34
C ASN A 221 -15.66 14.50 -6.88
N VAL A 222 -15.33 13.22 -6.90
CA VAL A 222 -16.23 12.12 -7.23
C VAL A 222 -16.43 11.27 -5.98
N PRO A 223 -17.68 10.94 -5.60
CA PRO A 223 -17.94 10.05 -4.47
C PRO A 223 -17.26 8.69 -4.67
N VAL A 224 -16.73 8.11 -3.59
CA VAL A 224 -16.00 6.82 -3.63
C VAL A 224 -16.89 5.73 -4.23
N ARG A 225 -18.17 5.67 -3.84
CA ARG A 225 -19.14 4.69 -4.37
C ARG A 225 -19.30 4.78 -5.90
N GLU A 226 -19.31 6.00 -6.45
CA GLU A 226 -19.39 6.22 -7.90
C GLU A 226 -18.10 5.77 -8.59
N LEU A 227 -16.95 6.09 -7.97
CA LEU A 227 -15.63 5.69 -8.46
C LEU A 227 -15.50 4.15 -8.54
N GLU A 228 -15.87 3.45 -7.46
CA GLU A 228 -15.86 1.99 -7.38
C GLU A 228 -16.85 1.36 -8.39
N ALA A 229 -18.06 1.88 -8.46
CA ALA A 229 -19.05 1.39 -9.43
C ALA A 229 -18.59 1.54 -10.88
N ALA A 230 -17.87 2.61 -11.20
CA ALA A 230 -17.40 2.87 -12.55
C ALA A 230 -16.11 2.13 -12.91
N LEU A 231 -15.19 1.92 -11.96
CA LEU A 231 -13.83 1.44 -12.26
C LEU A 231 -13.49 0.08 -11.66
N ASP A 232 -14.24 -0.40 -10.67
CA ASP A 232 -13.95 -1.65 -9.96
C ASP A 232 -15.07 -2.70 -10.08
N ALA A 233 -16.07 -2.44 -10.94
CA ALA A 233 -17.22 -3.33 -11.10
C ALA A 233 -16.93 -4.65 -11.81
N GLY A 234 -15.75 -4.83 -12.38
CA GLY A 234 -15.39 -6.02 -13.16
C GLY A 234 -13.94 -6.46 -12.92
N TYR A 235 -13.64 -7.64 -13.45
CA TYR A 235 -12.31 -8.23 -13.33
C TYR A 235 -11.21 -7.37 -13.92
N GLY A 236 -10.16 -7.16 -13.14
CA GLY A 236 -8.94 -6.49 -13.57
C GLY A 236 -9.05 -4.97 -13.62
N ILE A 237 -8.18 -4.36 -14.44
CA ILE A 237 -7.97 -2.91 -14.47
C ILE A 237 -8.58 -2.22 -15.69
N TYR A 238 -8.99 -2.99 -16.69
CA TYR A 238 -9.59 -2.47 -17.93
C TYR A 238 -11.08 -2.18 -17.82
N GLY A 239 -11.70 -2.46 -16.67
CA GLY A 239 -13.08 -2.07 -16.40
C GLY A 239 -13.23 -0.54 -16.42
N GLY A 240 -14.35 -0.04 -16.89
CA GLY A 240 -14.67 1.38 -16.87
C GLY A 240 -15.74 1.77 -17.86
N GLY A 241 -16.49 2.84 -17.52
CA GLY A 241 -17.59 3.35 -18.33
C GLY A 241 -18.92 2.59 -18.09
N ASP A 242 -19.86 2.78 -19.01
CA ASP A 242 -21.23 2.24 -18.93
C ASP A 242 -21.34 0.75 -19.34
N ALA A 243 -20.23 0.01 -19.35
CA ALA A 243 -20.21 -1.39 -19.74
C ALA A 243 -20.97 -2.25 -18.71
N LYS A 244 -21.95 -3.02 -19.18
CA LYS A 244 -22.70 -3.92 -18.31
C LYS A 244 -21.78 -5.04 -17.77
N VAL A 245 -21.89 -5.32 -16.48
CA VAL A 245 -21.22 -6.44 -15.84
C VAL A 245 -21.79 -7.75 -16.41
N ARG A 246 -20.92 -8.60 -16.91
CA ARG A 246 -21.20 -9.97 -17.35
C ARG A 246 -20.51 -10.96 -16.40
N TRP A 247 -20.95 -12.19 -16.39
CA TRP A 247 -20.35 -13.25 -15.58
C TRP A 247 -19.75 -14.33 -16.49
N ALA A 248 -18.48 -14.58 -16.30
CA ALA A 248 -17.80 -15.71 -16.91
C ALA A 248 -17.83 -16.91 -15.95
N THR A 249 -18.16 -18.08 -16.44
CA THR A 249 -18.01 -19.34 -15.71
C THR A 249 -16.80 -20.08 -16.27
N LEU A 250 -15.82 -20.32 -15.43
CA LEU A 250 -14.57 -21.01 -15.75
C LEU A 250 -14.56 -22.37 -15.07
N LEU A 251 -14.25 -23.42 -15.81
CA LEU A 251 -14.12 -24.77 -15.29
C LEU A 251 -12.66 -25.21 -15.39
N PHE A 252 -12.02 -25.37 -14.25
CA PHE A 252 -10.65 -25.87 -14.12
C PHE A 252 -10.65 -27.38 -13.91
N ASP A 253 -9.65 -28.07 -14.48
CA ASP A 253 -9.41 -29.46 -14.20
C ASP A 253 -8.98 -29.73 -12.76
N ALA A 254 -8.85 -31.00 -12.35
CA ALA A 254 -8.53 -31.35 -10.97
C ALA A 254 -7.12 -30.92 -10.52
N ASP A 255 -6.17 -30.83 -11.46
CA ASP A 255 -4.80 -30.45 -11.17
C ASP A 255 -4.71 -28.93 -10.95
N ALA A 256 -5.28 -28.13 -11.85
CA ALA A 256 -5.34 -26.68 -11.70
C ALA A 256 -6.19 -26.24 -10.49
N ALA A 257 -7.23 -27.01 -10.17
CA ALA A 257 -8.11 -26.73 -9.03
C ALA A 257 -7.35 -26.61 -7.70
N GLN A 258 -6.27 -27.37 -7.49
CA GLN A 258 -5.46 -27.32 -6.27
C GLN A 258 -4.82 -25.95 -6.02
N TRP A 259 -4.56 -25.19 -7.06
CA TRP A 259 -3.96 -23.85 -7.00
C TRP A 259 -5.02 -22.76 -7.05
N VAL A 260 -5.92 -22.83 -8.03
CA VAL A 260 -6.91 -21.80 -8.31
C VAL A 260 -7.96 -21.68 -7.19
N ALA A 261 -8.28 -22.77 -6.49
CA ALA A 261 -9.22 -22.75 -5.38
C ALA A 261 -8.78 -21.86 -4.20
N ASN A 262 -7.47 -21.58 -4.10
CA ASN A 262 -6.91 -20.70 -3.08
C ASN A 262 -6.70 -19.24 -3.58
N GLU A 263 -7.05 -18.95 -4.84
CA GLU A 263 -6.91 -17.63 -5.43
C GLU A 263 -8.22 -16.84 -5.31
N GLU A 264 -8.10 -15.57 -4.95
CA GLU A 264 -9.20 -14.61 -5.07
C GLU A 264 -9.03 -13.80 -6.35
N TRP A 265 -9.83 -14.11 -7.36
CA TRP A 265 -9.82 -13.40 -8.65
C TRP A 265 -10.66 -12.12 -8.59
N HIS A 266 -11.71 -12.13 -7.80
CA HIS A 266 -12.59 -10.96 -7.62
C HIS A 266 -13.36 -11.08 -6.28
N PRO A 267 -13.56 -9.99 -5.51
CA PRO A 267 -14.27 -10.05 -4.23
C PRO A 267 -15.70 -10.61 -4.30
N GLN A 268 -16.34 -10.53 -5.46
CA GLN A 268 -17.69 -11.06 -5.69
C GLN A 268 -17.68 -12.41 -6.40
N GLN A 269 -16.52 -13.05 -6.57
CA GLN A 269 -16.47 -14.37 -7.21
C GLN A 269 -17.35 -15.39 -6.51
N LYS A 270 -17.87 -16.35 -7.28
CA LYS A 270 -18.56 -17.53 -6.77
C LYS A 270 -17.81 -18.76 -7.21
N ALA A 271 -17.65 -19.71 -6.31
CA ALA A 271 -16.84 -20.89 -6.65
C ALA A 271 -17.35 -22.14 -5.96
N ARG A 272 -17.09 -23.30 -6.57
CA ARG A 272 -17.42 -24.60 -5.98
C ARG A 272 -16.52 -25.71 -6.52
N HIS A 273 -16.19 -26.66 -5.67
CA HIS A 273 -15.61 -27.93 -6.08
C HIS A 273 -16.70 -28.86 -6.63
N LEU A 274 -16.39 -29.58 -7.69
CA LEU A 274 -17.25 -30.62 -8.25
C LEU A 274 -16.84 -31.99 -7.69
N SER A 275 -17.75 -32.98 -7.77
CA SER A 275 -17.50 -34.32 -7.24
C SER A 275 -16.38 -35.07 -7.95
N ASP A 276 -16.02 -34.68 -9.14
CA ASP A 276 -14.93 -35.23 -9.96
C ASP A 276 -13.58 -34.55 -9.77
N GLY A 277 -13.46 -33.65 -8.76
CA GLY A 277 -12.24 -32.92 -8.43
C GLY A 277 -12.05 -31.61 -9.21
N ARG A 278 -12.86 -31.35 -10.22
CA ARG A 278 -12.81 -30.09 -10.97
C ARG A 278 -13.31 -28.91 -10.12
N TYR A 279 -12.94 -27.69 -10.52
CA TYR A 279 -13.32 -26.46 -9.84
C TYR A 279 -14.03 -25.49 -10.78
N GLU A 280 -15.23 -25.08 -10.39
CA GLU A 280 -16.00 -24.08 -11.12
C GLU A 280 -15.84 -22.72 -10.42
N LEU A 281 -15.40 -21.71 -11.18
CA LEU A 281 -15.22 -20.34 -10.75
C LEU A 281 -16.05 -19.39 -11.60
N GLN A 282 -16.87 -18.57 -10.98
CA GLN A 282 -17.64 -17.53 -11.64
C GLN A 282 -17.07 -16.16 -11.27
N VAL A 283 -16.72 -15.36 -12.29
CA VAL A 283 -16.07 -14.06 -12.13
C VAL A 283 -16.85 -12.98 -12.88
N PRO A 284 -17.19 -11.85 -12.25
CA PRO A 284 -17.82 -10.73 -12.95
C PRO A 284 -16.78 -9.99 -13.77
N TYR A 285 -17.12 -9.57 -14.99
CA TYR A 285 -16.24 -8.78 -15.83
C TYR A 285 -17.00 -7.79 -16.70
N THR A 286 -16.37 -6.67 -17.04
CA THR A 286 -16.90 -5.64 -17.95
C THR A 286 -16.14 -5.62 -19.26
N ASP A 287 -14.81 -5.82 -19.21
CA ASP A 287 -13.93 -5.98 -20.35
C ASP A 287 -13.23 -7.35 -20.31
N ALA A 288 -13.24 -8.06 -21.43
CA ALA A 288 -12.69 -9.42 -21.51
C ALA A 288 -11.16 -9.47 -21.64
N THR A 289 -10.49 -8.34 -21.85
CA THR A 289 -9.07 -8.32 -22.21
C THR A 289 -8.21 -8.99 -21.17
N GLU A 290 -8.38 -8.65 -19.92
CA GLU A 290 -7.54 -9.15 -18.83
C GLU A 290 -7.97 -10.55 -18.39
N LEU A 291 -9.27 -10.78 -18.28
CA LEU A 291 -9.80 -12.09 -17.99
C LEU A 291 -9.33 -13.12 -19.03
N ALA A 292 -9.31 -12.74 -20.30
CA ALA A 292 -8.78 -13.58 -21.36
C ALA A 292 -7.27 -13.86 -21.24
N MET A 293 -6.48 -12.89 -20.76
CA MET A 293 -5.05 -13.10 -20.50
C MET A 293 -4.82 -14.12 -19.38
N ASP A 294 -5.61 -14.04 -18.30
CA ASP A 294 -5.48 -14.98 -17.19
C ASP A 294 -6.03 -16.36 -17.53
N ILE A 295 -7.12 -16.47 -18.29
CA ILE A 295 -7.58 -17.74 -18.83
C ILE A 295 -6.49 -18.40 -19.68
N LEU A 296 -5.86 -17.65 -20.60
CA LEU A 296 -4.80 -18.17 -21.47
C LEU A 296 -3.54 -18.60 -20.70
N ARG A 297 -3.27 -18.02 -19.53
CA ARG A 297 -2.17 -18.46 -18.65
C ARG A 297 -2.32 -19.92 -18.18
N HIS A 298 -3.57 -20.40 -18.07
CA HIS A 298 -3.86 -21.78 -17.66
C HIS A 298 -3.90 -22.77 -18.82
N GLY A 299 -3.74 -22.28 -20.05
CA GLY A 299 -3.65 -23.15 -21.25
C GLY A 299 -4.87 -24.02 -21.43
N ASP A 300 -4.66 -25.35 -21.45
CA ASP A 300 -5.66 -26.41 -21.63
C ASP A 300 -6.35 -26.82 -20.31
N SER A 301 -5.85 -26.37 -19.17
CA SER A 301 -6.40 -26.69 -17.85
C SER A 301 -7.66 -25.91 -17.47
N VAL A 302 -8.18 -25.03 -18.36
CA VAL A 302 -9.37 -24.23 -18.11
C VAL A 302 -10.30 -24.18 -19.31
N GLN A 303 -11.59 -24.29 -19.06
CA GLN A 303 -12.63 -24.13 -20.06
C GLN A 303 -13.61 -23.01 -19.69
N VAL A 304 -13.97 -22.18 -20.67
CA VAL A 304 -15.01 -21.14 -20.50
C VAL A 304 -16.38 -21.79 -20.80
N LEU A 305 -17.29 -21.73 -19.82
CA LEU A 305 -18.64 -22.20 -19.91
C LEU A 305 -19.64 -21.06 -20.05
N GLY A 306 -20.69 -21.23 -20.86
CA GLY A 306 -21.85 -20.34 -20.95
C GLY A 306 -21.64 -19.06 -21.77
N ASP A 307 -20.52 -18.38 -21.67
CA ASP A 307 -20.20 -17.17 -22.46
C ASP A 307 -19.58 -17.52 -23.81
N LYS A 308 -20.43 -17.69 -24.83
CA LYS A 308 -20.00 -18.07 -26.19
C LYS A 308 -19.03 -17.06 -26.83
N ALA A 309 -19.19 -15.75 -26.56
CA ALA A 309 -18.33 -14.73 -27.12
C ALA A 309 -16.93 -14.78 -26.51
N LEU A 310 -16.81 -14.92 -25.20
CA LEU A 310 -15.54 -15.09 -24.50
C LEU A 310 -14.86 -16.39 -24.93
N ALA A 311 -15.58 -17.51 -24.97
CA ALA A 311 -15.06 -18.80 -25.40
C ALA A 311 -14.52 -18.76 -26.84
N ALA A 312 -15.25 -18.13 -27.76
CA ALA A 312 -14.81 -17.98 -29.15
C ALA A 312 -13.54 -17.10 -29.25
N ALA A 313 -13.47 -16.00 -28.49
CA ALA A 313 -12.28 -15.15 -28.45
C ALA A 313 -11.04 -15.88 -27.93
N ILE A 314 -11.19 -16.71 -26.88
CA ILE A 314 -10.11 -17.55 -26.34
C ILE A 314 -9.67 -18.58 -27.37
N ALA A 315 -10.62 -19.33 -27.97
CA ALA A 315 -10.34 -20.37 -28.98
C ALA A 315 -9.59 -19.77 -30.19
N GLU A 316 -9.94 -18.56 -30.63
CA GLU A 316 -9.27 -17.88 -31.75
C GLU A 316 -7.83 -17.49 -31.37
N ARG A 317 -7.60 -17.00 -30.15
CA ARG A 317 -6.24 -16.68 -29.67
C ARG A 317 -5.37 -17.93 -29.58
N LEU A 318 -5.91 -19.04 -29.05
CA LEU A 318 -5.20 -20.32 -28.96
C LEU A 318 -4.85 -20.88 -30.35
N ARG A 319 -5.76 -20.84 -31.31
CA ARG A 319 -5.48 -21.23 -32.69
C ARG A 319 -4.36 -20.41 -33.33
N ARG A 320 -4.41 -19.10 -33.20
CA ARG A 320 -3.34 -18.23 -33.70
C ARG A 320 -2.01 -18.44 -32.99
N ALA A 321 -2.03 -18.74 -31.68
CA ALA A 321 -0.82 -19.07 -30.94
C ALA A 321 -0.22 -20.39 -31.44
N ALA A 322 -1.03 -21.45 -31.53
CA ALA A 322 -0.58 -22.77 -32.03
C ALA A 322 0.03 -22.68 -33.44
N ALA A 323 -0.57 -21.89 -34.34
CA ALA A 323 -0.07 -21.68 -35.69
C ALA A 323 1.31 -20.99 -35.77
N GLN A 324 1.83 -20.43 -34.67
CA GLN A 324 3.20 -19.85 -34.60
C GLN A 324 4.26 -20.91 -34.28
N TYR A 325 3.84 -22.07 -33.83
CA TYR A 325 4.73 -23.20 -33.44
C TYR A 325 4.58 -24.42 -34.36
N ALA A 326 3.68 -24.35 -35.33
CA ALA A 326 3.49 -25.34 -36.38
C ALA A 326 4.29 -24.96 -37.62
#